data_dc311d514c34fbc43282f255833034b4
#
_entry.id   dc311d514c34fbc43282f255833034b4
#
_cell.length_a   1.000
_cell.length_b   1.000
_cell.length_c   1.000
_cell.angle_alpha   90.00
_cell.angle_beta   90.00
_cell.angle_gamma   90.00
#
_symmetry.space_group_name_H-M   'P 1'
#
loop_
_entity.id
_entity.type
_entity.pdbx_description
1 polymer ?
#
loop_
_entity_poly.entity_id
_entity_poly.type
_entity_poly.pdbx_seq_one_letter_code
_entity_poly.pdbx_strand_id
1 'polypeptide(L)'
;MNRPARSPSSGVPLERIRVVLSHTSHPGNIGAAARAMKTMGVSRLVLVNPKRFPDDEAVARAAGADDILGQAQVCTTLDAALADTVWVCAVSARHRNLGPPALPARQAAVDLVARAGTGEVALLFGNETAGLSNADVQRCRQTVFIPADPGYTSLNL
;
A
#
# COMPACT_ATOMS: atom_id res chain seq x y z
N MET A 1 22.87 20.64 22.52
CA MET A 1 23.13 20.38 21.09
C MET A 1 21.94 20.84 20.29
N ASN A 2 22.07 21.91 19.53
CA ASN A 2 21.04 22.37 18.61
C ASN A 2 20.98 21.42 17.42
N ARG A 3 19.89 20.70 17.29
CA ARG A 3 19.55 20.03 16.04
C ARG A 3 19.23 21.12 15.01
N PRO A 4 19.92 21.17 13.88
CA PRO A 4 19.55 22.12 12.85
C PRO A 4 18.12 21.85 12.44
N ALA A 5 17.29 22.90 12.39
CA ALA A 5 15.96 22.85 11.84
C ALA A 5 16.06 22.25 10.43
N ARG A 6 15.36 21.13 10.19
CA ARG A 6 15.22 20.60 8.85
C ARG A 6 14.58 21.71 8.00
N SER A 7 15.29 22.20 7.04
CA SER A 7 14.70 23.01 5.98
C SER A 7 13.50 22.27 5.43
N PRO A 8 12.40 22.95 5.08
CA PRO A 8 11.32 22.31 4.36
C PRO A 8 11.94 21.80 3.05
N SER A 9 12.26 20.52 3.02
CA SER A 9 12.63 19.88 1.77
C SER A 9 11.45 20.09 0.84
N SER A 10 11.74 20.49 -0.40
CA SER A 10 10.86 20.30 -1.56
C SER A 10 10.65 18.79 -1.72
N GLY A 11 10.14 18.16 -0.66
CA GLY A 11 10.09 16.72 -0.49
C GLY A 11 8.90 16.18 -1.25
N VAL A 12 9.12 15.05 -1.84
CA VAL A 12 8.11 14.12 -2.32
C VAL A 12 6.93 14.13 -1.35
N PRO A 13 5.68 14.35 -1.82
CA PRO A 13 4.50 14.42 -0.96
C PRO A 13 4.09 13.02 -0.48
N LEU A 14 4.91 12.39 0.34
CA LEU A 14 4.68 11.03 0.87
C LEU A 14 3.39 10.92 1.68
N GLU A 15 2.93 12.02 2.27
CA GLU A 15 1.66 12.11 2.99
C GLU A 15 0.44 11.91 2.09
N ARG A 16 0.59 12.01 0.77
CA ARG A 16 -0.48 11.74 -0.20
C ARG A 16 -0.49 10.30 -0.73
N ILE A 17 0.41 9.47 -0.26
CA ILE A 17 0.46 8.07 -0.64
C ILE A 17 -0.31 7.25 0.39
N ARG A 18 -1.39 6.61 -0.06
CA ARG A 18 -2.14 5.64 0.74
C ARG A 18 -1.62 4.24 0.44
N VAL A 19 -1.38 3.48 1.48
CA VAL A 19 -1.20 2.03 1.37
C VAL A 19 -2.51 1.38 1.74
N VAL A 20 -3.13 0.71 0.78
CA VAL A 20 -4.46 0.09 0.93
C VAL A 20 -4.29 -1.42 0.95
N LEU A 21 -4.67 -2.04 2.07
CA LEU A 21 -4.67 -3.49 2.24
C LEU A 21 -6.12 -3.99 2.19
N SER A 22 -6.43 -4.79 1.17
CA SER A 22 -7.78 -5.28 0.95
C SER A 22 -7.94 -6.72 1.44
N HIS A 23 -8.88 -6.92 2.35
CA HIS A 23 -9.26 -8.24 2.89
C HIS A 23 -8.10 -9.00 3.54
N THR A 24 -7.22 -8.31 4.25
CA THR A 24 -6.08 -8.92 4.93
C THR A 24 -6.56 -9.92 5.98
N SER A 25 -6.10 -11.17 5.88
CA SER A 25 -6.49 -12.26 6.78
C SER A 25 -5.64 -12.31 8.05
N HIS A 26 -4.35 -12.01 7.93
CA HIS A 26 -3.39 -12.13 9.02
C HIS A 26 -3.05 -10.76 9.60
N PRO A 27 -3.40 -10.48 10.86
CA PRO A 27 -3.11 -9.19 11.49
C PRO A 27 -1.62 -8.88 11.58
N GLY A 28 -0.77 -9.90 11.63
CA GLY A 28 0.68 -9.73 11.57
C GLY A 28 1.16 -9.04 10.29
N ASN A 29 0.50 -9.26 9.16
CA ASN A 29 0.81 -8.59 7.90
C ASN A 29 0.47 -7.09 7.97
N ILE A 30 -0.60 -6.73 8.65
CA ILE A 30 -0.96 -5.32 8.87
C ILE A 30 0.13 -4.61 9.68
N GLY A 31 0.58 -5.25 10.76
CA GLY A 31 1.67 -4.71 11.58
C GLY A 31 2.98 -4.59 10.81
N ALA A 32 3.36 -5.62 10.05
CA ALA A 32 4.58 -5.61 9.24
C ALA A 32 4.52 -4.51 8.16
N ALA A 33 3.37 -4.31 7.53
CA ALA A 33 3.17 -3.22 6.58
C ALA A 33 3.33 -1.86 7.23
N ALA A 34 2.74 -1.64 8.41
CA ALA A 34 2.89 -0.39 9.17
C ALA A 34 4.36 -0.11 9.51
N ARG A 35 5.11 -1.14 9.90
CA ARG A 35 6.55 -1.02 10.15
C ARG A 35 7.32 -0.59 8.91
N ALA A 36 7.08 -1.24 7.79
CA ALA A 36 7.72 -0.88 6.51
C ALA A 36 7.37 0.54 6.08
N MET A 37 6.10 0.92 6.21
CA MET A 37 5.64 2.28 5.91
C MET A 37 6.37 3.32 6.74
N LYS A 38 6.49 3.11 8.05
CA LYS A 38 7.18 4.03 8.95
C LYS A 38 8.65 4.18 8.58
N THR A 39 9.32 3.10 8.25
CA THR A 39 10.71 3.09 7.79
C THR A 39 10.88 3.95 6.54
N MET A 40 9.92 3.92 5.64
CA MET A 40 9.96 4.63 4.37
C MET A 40 9.34 6.04 4.40
N GLY A 41 8.82 6.47 5.55
CA GLY A 41 8.21 7.79 5.68
C GLY A 41 6.80 7.91 5.13
N VAL A 42 6.12 6.80 4.89
CA VAL A 42 4.72 6.74 4.46
C VAL A 42 3.84 6.45 5.68
N SER A 43 2.74 7.16 5.85
CA SER A 43 1.96 7.08 7.09
C SER A 43 0.47 6.75 6.90
N ARG A 44 -0.06 6.83 5.69
CA ARG A 44 -1.50 6.65 5.48
C ARG A 44 -1.84 5.20 5.15
N LEU A 45 -2.25 4.46 6.17
CA LEU A 45 -2.72 3.08 6.07
C LEU A 45 -4.25 3.06 5.96
N VAL A 46 -4.77 2.36 4.97
CA VAL A 46 -6.21 2.12 4.78
C VAL A 46 -6.45 0.62 4.69
N LEU A 47 -7.41 0.13 5.46
CA LEU A 47 -7.77 -1.28 5.52
C LEU A 47 -9.19 -1.47 5.00
N VAL A 48 -9.35 -2.35 4.02
CA VAL A 48 -10.67 -2.72 3.48
C VAL A 48 -11.04 -4.09 4.01
N ASN A 49 -12.09 -4.15 4.82
CA ASN A 49 -12.59 -5.40 5.42
C ASN A 49 -11.49 -6.32 5.98
N PRO A 50 -10.63 -5.82 6.88
CA PRO A 50 -9.64 -6.69 7.51
C PRO A 50 -10.37 -7.76 8.35
N LYS A 51 -9.85 -8.99 8.35
CA LYS A 51 -10.46 -10.09 9.08
C LYS A 51 -10.41 -9.87 10.59
N ARG A 52 -9.29 -9.36 11.08
CA ARG A 52 -9.07 -9.04 12.50
C ARG A 52 -8.26 -7.76 12.61
N PHE A 53 -8.94 -6.68 13.00
CA PHE A 53 -8.30 -5.41 13.29
C PHE A 53 -9.26 -4.52 14.11
N PRO A 54 -8.80 -3.87 15.21
CA PRO A 54 -7.44 -3.98 15.78
C PRO A 54 -7.15 -5.36 16.38
N ASP A 55 -5.85 -5.69 16.49
CA ASP A 55 -5.40 -6.97 17.00
C ASP A 55 -4.00 -6.83 17.62
N ASP A 56 -3.74 -7.55 18.71
CA ASP A 56 -2.45 -7.48 19.42
C ASP A 56 -1.27 -7.97 18.58
N GLU A 57 -1.51 -8.92 17.68
CA GLU A 57 -0.48 -9.39 16.76
C GLU A 57 -0.06 -8.30 15.77
N ALA A 58 -0.99 -7.47 15.32
CA ALA A 58 -0.67 -6.32 14.48
C ALA A 58 0.24 -5.34 15.23
N VAL A 59 -0.07 -5.05 16.49
CA VAL A 59 0.76 -4.19 17.34
C VAL A 59 2.16 -4.78 17.54
N ALA A 60 2.25 -6.06 17.85
CA ALA A 60 3.53 -6.74 18.06
C ALA A 60 4.42 -6.69 16.80
N ARG A 61 3.85 -6.93 15.63
CA ARG A 61 4.59 -6.92 14.35
C ARG A 61 4.89 -5.51 13.85
N ALA A 62 4.17 -4.52 14.31
CA ALA A 62 4.43 -3.12 13.96
C ALA A 62 5.74 -2.58 14.57
N ALA A 63 6.25 -3.20 15.65
CA ALA A 63 7.55 -2.91 16.24
C ALA A 63 7.82 -1.39 16.44
N GLY A 64 6.87 -0.69 17.04
CA GLY A 64 6.95 0.76 17.29
C GLY A 64 6.27 1.64 16.24
N ALA A 65 5.65 1.07 15.22
CA ALA A 65 4.82 1.80 14.25
C ALA A 65 3.34 1.85 14.68
N ASP A 66 3.08 1.91 15.98
CA ASP A 66 1.74 1.90 16.55
C ASP A 66 0.92 3.13 16.14
N ASP A 67 1.59 4.26 15.93
CA ASP A 67 0.97 5.50 15.42
C ASP A 67 0.31 5.30 14.06
N ILE A 68 0.91 4.53 13.17
CA ILE A 68 0.33 4.21 11.86
C ILE A 68 -0.91 3.33 12.04
N LEU A 69 -0.85 2.33 12.91
CA LEU A 69 -2.00 1.49 13.24
C LEU A 69 -3.13 2.29 13.88
N GLY A 70 -2.80 3.20 14.81
CA GLY A 70 -3.79 4.02 15.50
C GLY A 70 -4.49 5.03 14.59
N GLN A 71 -3.87 5.43 13.50
CA GLN A 71 -4.43 6.35 12.50
C GLN A 71 -4.99 5.63 11.28
N ALA A 72 -4.94 4.31 11.23
CA ALA A 72 -5.43 3.54 10.10
C ALA A 72 -6.93 3.76 9.89
N GLN A 73 -7.30 4.01 8.66
CA GLN A 73 -8.70 4.09 8.25
C GLN A 73 -9.21 2.70 7.90
N VAL A 74 -10.34 2.31 8.46
CA VAL A 74 -11.00 1.05 8.14
C VAL A 74 -12.23 1.33 7.29
N CYS A 75 -12.30 0.71 6.12
CA CYS A 75 -13.40 0.84 5.17
C CYS A 75 -14.08 -0.51 4.94
N THR A 76 -15.35 -0.47 4.56
CA THR A 76 -16.09 -1.68 4.17
C THR A 76 -16.03 -1.96 2.67
N THR A 77 -15.68 -0.96 1.86
CA THR A 77 -15.61 -1.08 0.41
C THR A 77 -14.29 -0.54 -0.13
N LEU A 78 -13.86 -1.09 -1.25
CA LEU A 78 -12.69 -0.57 -1.97
C LEU A 78 -12.96 0.83 -2.51
N ASP A 79 -14.16 1.14 -2.95
CA ASP A 79 -14.53 2.47 -3.42
C ASP A 79 -14.30 3.54 -2.36
N ALA A 80 -14.67 3.26 -1.11
CA ALA A 80 -14.42 4.18 0.00
C ALA A 80 -12.92 4.37 0.26
N ALA A 81 -12.14 3.30 0.17
CA ALA A 81 -10.69 3.35 0.38
C ALA A 81 -9.95 4.15 -0.71
N LEU A 82 -10.46 4.13 -1.93
CA LEU A 82 -9.85 4.78 -3.10
C LEU A 82 -10.48 6.12 -3.45
N ALA A 83 -11.45 6.60 -2.66
CA ALA A 83 -12.11 7.86 -2.90
C ALA A 83 -11.10 9.03 -3.00
N ASP A 84 -11.33 9.92 -3.96
CA ASP A 84 -10.49 11.10 -4.21
C ASP A 84 -9.05 10.81 -4.63
N THR A 85 -8.72 9.58 -4.99
CA THR A 85 -7.41 9.27 -5.57
C THR A 85 -7.36 9.59 -7.06
N VAL A 86 -6.24 10.15 -7.49
CA VAL A 86 -5.98 10.45 -8.92
C VAL A 86 -5.24 9.31 -9.62
N TRP A 87 -4.62 8.41 -8.85
CA TRP A 87 -3.85 7.29 -9.39
C TRP A 87 -3.82 6.13 -8.40
N VAL A 88 -4.06 4.92 -8.90
CA VAL A 88 -4.00 3.70 -8.10
C VAL A 88 -3.15 2.66 -8.82
N CYS A 89 -2.15 2.14 -8.11
CA CYS A 89 -1.34 1.01 -8.55
C CYS A 89 -1.77 -0.26 -7.81
N ALA A 90 -2.11 -1.30 -8.55
CA ALA A 90 -2.41 -2.61 -7.97
C ALA A 90 -1.16 -3.48 -7.95
N VAL A 91 -0.73 -3.91 -6.78
CA VAL A 91 0.40 -4.84 -6.63
C VAL A 91 -0.12 -6.27 -6.80
N SER A 92 0.37 -6.95 -7.81
CA SER A 92 -0.12 -8.28 -8.16
C SER A 92 1.00 -9.13 -8.76
N ALA A 93 1.06 -10.39 -8.32
CA ALA A 93 1.96 -11.38 -8.90
C ALA A 93 1.37 -12.04 -10.16
N ARG A 94 0.08 -11.85 -10.44
CA ARG A 94 -0.58 -12.45 -11.60
C ARG A 94 -0.31 -11.65 -12.85
N HIS A 95 0.13 -12.33 -13.91
CA HIS A 95 0.05 -11.80 -15.26
C HIS A 95 -1.41 -11.80 -15.74
N ARG A 96 -1.85 -10.65 -16.25
CA ARG A 96 -3.16 -10.50 -16.87
C ARG A 96 -2.98 -10.04 -18.31
N ASN A 97 -3.63 -10.74 -19.24
CA ASN A 97 -3.59 -10.37 -20.66
C ASN A 97 -4.40 -9.10 -20.94
N LEU A 98 -5.39 -8.82 -20.11
CA LEU A 98 -6.25 -7.64 -20.19
C LEU A 98 -6.17 -6.87 -18.87
N GLY A 99 -6.15 -5.56 -18.98
CA GLY A 99 -6.13 -4.68 -17.83
C GLY A 99 -5.08 -3.58 -17.93
N PRO A 100 -4.82 -2.87 -16.83
CA PRO A 100 -3.83 -1.79 -16.80
C PRO A 100 -2.42 -2.29 -17.14
N PRO A 101 -1.57 -1.41 -17.72
CA PRO A 101 -0.17 -1.76 -17.99
C PRO A 101 0.55 -2.24 -16.74
N ALA A 102 1.42 -3.25 -16.89
CA ALA A 102 2.21 -3.79 -15.79
C ALA A 102 3.63 -3.21 -15.83
N LEU A 103 4.10 -2.71 -14.70
CA LEU A 103 5.45 -2.19 -14.53
C LEU A 103 6.16 -2.86 -13.36
N PRO A 104 7.50 -3.02 -13.46
CA PRO A 104 8.29 -3.41 -12.29
C PRO A 104 8.14 -2.40 -11.16
N ALA A 105 8.22 -2.86 -9.91
CA ALA A 105 7.96 -2.05 -8.72
C ALA A 105 8.79 -0.77 -8.67
N ARG A 106 10.07 -0.84 -9.04
CA ARG A 106 10.95 0.35 -9.02
C ARG A 106 10.47 1.43 -9.98
N GLN A 107 10.08 1.05 -11.19
CA GLN A 107 9.59 1.99 -12.20
C GLN A 107 8.21 2.54 -11.81
N ALA A 108 7.33 1.69 -11.31
CA ALA A 108 6.02 2.10 -10.82
C ALA A 108 6.12 3.08 -9.64
N ALA A 109 7.11 2.91 -8.76
CA ALA A 109 7.34 3.82 -7.65
C ALA A 109 7.69 5.25 -8.13
N VAL A 110 8.49 5.38 -9.17
CA VAL A 110 8.82 6.69 -9.77
C VAL A 110 7.56 7.39 -10.26
N ASP A 111 6.71 6.66 -10.97
CA ASP A 111 5.44 7.21 -11.49
C ASP A 111 4.48 7.57 -10.36
N LEU A 112 4.36 6.71 -9.35
CA LEU A 112 3.49 6.94 -8.21
C LEU A 112 3.86 8.22 -7.45
N VAL A 113 5.15 8.39 -7.19
CA VAL A 113 5.69 9.56 -6.50
C VAL A 113 5.44 10.84 -7.31
N ALA A 114 5.66 10.79 -8.62
CA ALA A 114 5.37 11.93 -9.49
C ALA A 114 3.87 12.29 -9.48
N ARG A 115 3.00 11.28 -9.52
CA ARG A 115 1.54 11.48 -9.45
C ARG A 115 1.08 12.03 -8.11
N ALA A 116 1.76 11.69 -7.02
CA ALA A 116 1.47 12.23 -5.70
C ALA A 116 1.69 13.75 -5.63
N GLY A 117 2.46 14.33 -6.53
CA GLY A 117 2.57 15.77 -6.70
C GLY A 117 1.29 16.46 -7.17
N THR A 118 0.37 15.71 -7.79
CA THR A 118 -0.88 16.23 -8.35
C THR A 118 -2.12 15.92 -7.49
N GLY A 119 -2.04 14.97 -6.57
CA GLY A 119 -3.16 14.59 -5.73
C GLY A 119 -2.87 13.32 -4.93
N GLU A 120 -3.91 12.80 -4.29
CA GLU A 120 -3.83 11.55 -3.53
C GLU A 120 -3.63 10.35 -4.46
N VAL A 121 -2.72 9.46 -4.10
CA VAL A 121 -2.44 8.23 -4.83
C VAL A 121 -2.50 7.04 -3.89
N ALA A 122 -2.65 5.84 -4.44
CA ALA A 122 -2.73 4.62 -3.64
C ALA A 122 -1.91 3.48 -4.22
N LEU A 123 -1.30 2.70 -3.33
CA LEU A 123 -0.81 1.35 -3.57
C LEU A 123 -1.82 0.36 -3.01
N LEU A 124 -2.34 -0.50 -3.84
CA LEU A 124 -3.36 -1.47 -3.47
C LEU A 124 -2.77 -2.88 -3.44
N PHE A 125 -2.93 -3.53 -2.28
CA PHE A 125 -2.54 -4.92 -2.04
C PHE A 125 -3.79 -5.76 -1.77
N GLY A 126 -3.82 -6.96 -2.30
CA GLY A 126 -4.92 -7.89 -2.11
C GLY A 126 -4.74 -8.84 -0.92
N ASN A 127 -5.70 -9.74 -0.79
CA ASN A 127 -5.66 -10.82 0.20
C ASN A 127 -4.43 -11.71 -0.02
N GLU A 128 -3.89 -12.25 1.06
CA GLU A 128 -2.65 -13.05 1.05
C GLU A 128 -2.77 -14.34 0.23
N THR A 129 -3.97 -14.88 0.11
CA THR A 129 -4.24 -16.11 -0.66
C THR A 129 -4.88 -15.83 -2.00
N ALA A 130 -5.98 -15.06 -2.01
CA ALA A 130 -6.79 -14.81 -3.20
C ALA A 130 -6.24 -13.69 -4.10
N GLY A 131 -5.41 -12.81 -3.54
CA GLY A 131 -4.96 -11.60 -4.24
C GLY A 131 -6.09 -10.62 -4.52
N LEU A 132 -5.93 -9.83 -5.55
CA LEU A 132 -6.95 -8.90 -6.04
C LEU A 132 -7.83 -9.56 -7.09
N SER A 133 -9.13 -9.27 -7.07
CA SER A 133 -10.05 -9.69 -8.13
C SER A 133 -9.77 -8.92 -9.42
N ASN A 134 -10.24 -9.45 -10.55
CA ASN A 134 -10.15 -8.73 -11.82
C ASN A 134 -10.91 -7.40 -11.78
N ALA A 135 -12.05 -7.37 -11.10
CA ALA A 135 -12.83 -6.15 -10.91
C ALA A 135 -12.05 -5.09 -10.12
N ASP A 136 -11.32 -5.50 -9.07
CA ASP A 136 -10.48 -4.59 -8.28
C ASP A 136 -9.34 -4.02 -9.13
N VAL A 137 -8.67 -4.86 -9.91
CA VAL A 137 -7.56 -4.44 -10.78
C VAL A 137 -8.03 -3.49 -11.88
N GLN A 138 -9.22 -3.70 -12.43
CA GLN A 138 -9.79 -2.81 -13.44
C GLN A 138 -10.07 -1.38 -12.94
N ARG A 139 -10.19 -1.19 -11.63
CA ARG A 139 -10.30 0.13 -11.01
C ARG A 139 -8.97 0.87 -10.91
N CYS A 140 -7.86 0.18 -11.18
CA CYS A 140 -6.52 0.73 -11.07
C CYS A 140 -6.03 1.23 -12.42
N ARG A 141 -5.09 2.18 -12.36
CA ARG A 141 -4.46 2.74 -13.56
C ARG A 141 -3.25 1.95 -14.01
N GLN A 142 -2.67 1.17 -13.09
CA GLN A 142 -1.43 0.46 -13.32
C GLN A 142 -1.39 -0.79 -12.46
N THR A 143 -0.77 -1.85 -12.98
CA THR A 143 -0.36 -3.00 -12.15
C THR A 143 1.13 -2.96 -11.91
N VAL A 144 1.53 -3.44 -10.74
CA VAL A 144 2.91 -3.46 -10.27
C VAL A 144 3.28 -4.88 -9.95
N PHE A 145 4.41 -5.32 -10.46
CA PHE A 145 4.98 -6.62 -10.11
C PHE A 145 6.39 -6.48 -9.57
N ILE A 146 6.78 -7.42 -8.73
CA ILE A 146 8.16 -7.56 -8.26
C ILE A 146 8.76 -8.73 -9.05
N PRO A 147 9.84 -8.52 -9.82
CA PRO A 147 10.50 -9.60 -10.52
C PRO A 147 10.92 -10.71 -9.55
N ALA A 148 10.49 -11.92 -9.82
CA ALA A 148 10.74 -13.08 -8.97
C ALA A 148 11.02 -14.31 -9.85
N ASP A 149 11.45 -15.39 -9.22
CA ASP A 149 11.61 -16.67 -9.92
C ASP A 149 10.30 -17.11 -10.56
N PRO A 150 10.27 -17.47 -11.86
CA PRO A 150 9.04 -17.87 -12.54
C PRO A 150 8.32 -19.06 -11.91
N GLY A 151 9.07 -19.94 -11.22
CA GLY A 151 8.51 -21.08 -10.53
C GLY A 151 7.98 -20.77 -9.12
N TYR A 152 8.31 -19.60 -8.58
CA TYR A 152 7.89 -19.20 -7.24
C TYR A 152 7.77 -17.67 -7.14
N THR A 153 6.60 -17.15 -7.45
CA THR A 153 6.35 -15.71 -7.54
C THR A 153 5.68 -15.11 -6.32
N SER A 154 5.25 -15.94 -5.36
CA SER A 154 4.56 -15.48 -4.16
C SER A 154 5.53 -14.83 -3.19
N LEU A 155 5.25 -13.58 -2.84
CA LEU A 155 5.97 -12.82 -1.82
C LEU A 155 5.02 -12.46 -0.69
N ASN A 156 5.54 -12.42 0.52
CA ASN A 156 4.77 -11.91 1.65
C ASN A 156 4.59 -10.40 1.55
N LEU A 157 3.45 -9.94 2.07
CA LEU A 157 3.12 -8.52 2.17
C LEU A 157 4.13 -7.75 3.04
#